data_f19ca7020b2cae897629b2eb24261646
#
_entry.id   f19ca7020b2cae897629b2eb24261646
#
_cell.length_a   1.000
_cell.length_b   1.000
_cell.length_c   1.000
_cell.angle_alpha   90.00
_cell.angle_beta   90.00
_cell.angle_gamma   90.00
#
_symmetry.space_group_name_H-M   'P 1'
#
loop_
_entity.id
_entity.type
_entity.pdbx_description
1 polymer ?
#
loop_
_entity_poly.entity_id
_entity_poly.type
_entity_poly.pdbx_seq_one_letter_code
_entity_poly.pdbx_strand_id
1 'polypeptide(L)'
;MVLVRHGETEWSRTGRHTGLTDIPLTENGRHQARMAGVVLGDREFGAVLTSPLSRARETAALAGHPEAVPDPDLVEWDYGGYEGLTTPGIIEALGHPWSVWTDGVIHGENTPGETVDAVRRRAAAVIGRVAPVLDRGEDVLIFAHAHYLRIFASVWLALPVAAERLYLGTGAVSALGHEHGTPVVVEWNVVAPR
;
A
#
# COMPACT_ATOMS: atom_id res chain seq x y z
N MET A 1 -2.90 -4.36 13.79
CA MET A 1 -2.34 -3.39 12.84
C MET A 1 -3.29 -3.25 11.67
N VAL A 2 -3.65 -2.02 11.28
CA VAL A 2 -4.64 -1.73 10.24
C VAL A 2 -3.93 -1.05 9.06
N LEU A 3 -4.26 -1.47 7.84
CA LEU A 3 -3.67 -1.00 6.59
C LEU A 3 -4.75 -0.38 5.72
N VAL A 4 -4.49 0.78 5.13
CA VAL A 4 -5.41 1.46 4.21
C VAL A 4 -4.67 1.79 2.91
N ARG A 5 -5.17 1.29 1.78
CA ARG A 5 -4.70 1.73 0.48
C ARG A 5 -5.31 3.10 0.16
N HIS A 6 -4.52 4.01 -0.41
CA HIS A 6 -5.02 5.31 -0.87
C HIS A 6 -6.24 5.17 -1.81
N GLY A 7 -7.08 6.20 -1.84
CA GLY A 7 -8.22 6.29 -2.76
C GLY A 7 -7.81 6.30 -4.23
N GLU A 8 -8.80 6.21 -5.12
CA GLU A 8 -8.58 6.22 -6.57
C GLU A 8 -7.82 7.46 -7.05
N THR A 9 -6.88 7.26 -7.96
CA THR A 9 -6.20 8.29 -8.77
C THR A 9 -6.50 8.05 -10.25
N GLU A 10 -6.23 9.04 -11.12
CA GLU A 10 -6.40 8.84 -12.56
C GLU A 10 -5.59 7.65 -13.09
N TRP A 11 -4.36 7.46 -12.61
CA TRP A 11 -3.53 6.36 -13.03
C TRP A 11 -3.99 5.00 -12.48
N SER A 12 -4.46 4.94 -11.22
CA SER A 12 -5.00 3.68 -10.70
C SER A 12 -6.29 3.28 -11.42
N ARG A 13 -7.11 4.25 -11.85
CA ARG A 13 -8.33 4.02 -12.62
C ARG A 13 -8.03 3.46 -14.01
N THR A 14 -6.94 3.91 -14.63
CA THR A 14 -6.52 3.47 -15.98
C THR A 14 -5.54 2.30 -15.95
N GLY A 15 -5.21 1.75 -14.77
CA GLY A 15 -4.34 0.58 -14.61
C GLY A 15 -2.86 0.86 -14.86
N ARG A 16 -2.42 2.13 -14.73
CA ARG A 16 -1.01 2.51 -14.88
C ARG A 16 -0.25 2.25 -13.59
N HIS A 17 0.96 1.73 -13.72
CA HIS A 17 1.89 1.62 -12.60
C HIS A 17 2.24 3.01 -12.07
N THR A 18 1.92 3.26 -10.80
CA THR A 18 2.09 4.56 -10.12
C THR A 18 3.00 4.36 -8.92
N GLY A 19 4.27 4.51 -9.09
CA GLY A 19 5.28 4.41 -8.03
C GLY A 19 5.50 5.75 -7.34
N LEU A 20 6.63 6.39 -7.66
CA LEU A 20 7.04 7.64 -7.02
C LEU A 20 6.40 8.90 -7.64
N THR A 21 5.83 8.81 -8.84
CA THR A 21 5.07 9.91 -9.44
C THR A 21 3.86 10.25 -8.56
N ASP A 22 3.76 11.52 -8.17
CA ASP A 22 2.72 11.96 -7.24
C ASP A 22 1.46 12.40 -7.97
N ILE A 23 0.54 11.46 -8.17
CA ILE A 23 -0.76 11.63 -8.83
C ILE A 23 -1.83 11.86 -7.75
N PRO A 24 -2.62 12.97 -7.83
CA PRO A 24 -3.64 13.29 -6.83
C PRO A 24 -4.85 12.33 -6.89
N LEU A 25 -5.64 12.33 -5.81
CA LEU A 25 -6.92 11.62 -5.77
C LEU A 25 -7.92 12.20 -6.79
N THR A 26 -8.74 11.31 -7.38
CA THR A 26 -9.96 11.70 -8.07
C THR A 26 -11.06 12.06 -7.05
N GLU A 27 -12.20 12.63 -7.52
CA GLU A 27 -13.35 12.84 -6.63
C GLU A 27 -13.87 11.50 -6.06
N ASN A 28 -13.87 10.43 -6.87
CA ASN A 28 -14.19 9.09 -6.38
C ASN A 28 -13.18 8.62 -5.35
N GLY A 29 -11.89 8.90 -5.55
CA GLY A 29 -10.83 8.59 -4.58
C GLY A 29 -11.03 9.31 -3.24
N ARG A 30 -11.44 10.58 -3.26
CA ARG A 30 -11.81 11.34 -2.04
C ARG A 30 -13.03 10.75 -1.34
N HIS A 31 -14.03 10.31 -2.12
CA HIS A 31 -15.17 9.59 -1.56
C HIS A 31 -14.73 8.28 -0.89
N GLN A 32 -13.92 7.47 -1.58
CA GLN A 32 -13.38 6.23 -1.03
C GLN A 32 -12.57 6.46 0.26
N ALA A 33 -11.79 7.54 0.32
CA ALA A 33 -11.03 7.91 1.52
C ALA A 33 -11.95 8.20 2.72
N ARG A 34 -13.04 8.96 2.53
CA ARG A 34 -14.04 9.18 3.60
C ARG A 34 -14.72 7.88 4.02
N MET A 35 -15.01 6.99 3.06
CA MET A 35 -15.61 5.69 3.34
C MET A 35 -14.65 4.76 4.08
N ALA A 36 -13.33 4.85 3.84
CA ALA A 36 -12.34 4.16 4.66
C ALA A 36 -12.42 4.61 6.13
N GLY A 37 -12.60 5.91 6.39
CA GLY A 37 -12.87 6.43 7.74
C GLY A 37 -14.10 5.79 8.40
N VAL A 38 -15.18 5.58 7.63
CA VAL A 38 -16.37 4.87 8.14
C VAL A 38 -16.05 3.42 8.53
N VAL A 39 -15.22 2.72 7.73
CA VAL A 39 -14.79 1.34 8.05
C VAL A 39 -13.87 1.32 9.28
N LEU A 40 -13.00 2.32 9.43
CA LEU A 40 -12.15 2.46 10.62
C LEU A 40 -12.98 2.67 11.89
N GLY A 41 -14.10 3.41 11.79
CA GLY A 41 -14.97 3.72 12.94
C GLY A 41 -14.23 4.49 14.04
N ASP A 42 -14.60 4.22 15.28
CA ASP A 42 -14.05 4.88 16.48
C ASP A 42 -12.81 4.14 17.04
N ARG A 43 -12.07 3.41 16.20
CA ARG A 43 -10.85 2.71 16.63
C ARG A 43 -9.78 3.71 17.04
N GLU A 44 -9.15 3.45 18.18
CA GLU A 44 -7.99 4.20 18.65
C GLU A 44 -6.70 3.52 18.18
N PHE A 45 -5.69 4.33 17.84
CA PHE A 45 -4.40 3.86 17.36
C PHE A 45 -3.26 4.49 18.17
N GLY A 46 -2.33 3.67 18.64
CA GLY A 46 -1.12 4.14 19.32
C GLY A 46 -0.11 4.82 18.39
N ALA A 47 -0.22 4.56 17.08
CA ALA A 47 0.51 5.29 16.04
C ALA A 47 -0.27 5.29 14.73
N VAL A 48 -0.19 6.41 14.00
CA VAL A 48 -0.79 6.58 12.66
C VAL A 48 0.30 7.04 11.70
N LEU A 49 0.60 6.22 10.69
CA LEU A 49 1.64 6.49 9.71
C LEU A 49 1.05 6.62 8.31
N THR A 50 1.70 7.40 7.45
CA THR A 50 1.31 7.56 6.05
C THR A 50 2.52 7.59 5.12
N SER A 51 2.37 7.11 3.90
CA SER A 51 3.30 7.45 2.82
C SER A 51 3.38 8.97 2.64
N PRO A 52 4.54 9.55 2.33
CA PRO A 52 4.67 10.98 2.07
C PRO A 52 3.96 11.45 0.79
N LEU A 53 3.56 10.53 -0.11
CA LEU A 53 2.89 10.87 -1.37
C LEU A 53 1.48 11.43 -1.13
N SER A 54 1.12 12.47 -1.89
CA SER A 54 -0.09 13.28 -1.68
C SER A 54 -1.37 12.43 -1.59
N ARG A 55 -1.52 11.44 -2.47
CA ARG A 55 -2.67 10.53 -2.50
C ARG A 55 -2.88 9.75 -1.20
N ALA A 56 -1.80 9.33 -0.52
CA ALA A 56 -1.89 8.62 0.76
C ALA A 56 -2.16 9.59 1.90
N ARG A 57 -1.50 10.74 1.94
CA ARG A 57 -1.70 11.79 2.94
C ARG A 57 -3.13 12.35 2.88
N GLU A 58 -3.63 12.65 1.67
CA GLU A 58 -5.00 13.14 1.48
C GLU A 58 -6.02 12.06 1.90
N THR A 59 -5.72 10.77 1.61
CA THR A 59 -6.56 9.66 2.08
C THR A 59 -6.59 9.60 3.61
N ALA A 60 -5.44 9.70 4.28
CA ALA A 60 -5.37 9.72 5.74
C ALA A 60 -6.19 10.86 6.33
N ALA A 61 -6.01 12.08 5.83
CA ALA A 61 -6.74 13.26 6.31
C ALA A 61 -8.27 13.12 6.14
N LEU A 62 -8.72 12.64 4.97
CA LEU A 62 -10.15 12.44 4.67
C LEU A 62 -10.75 11.26 5.44
N ALA A 63 -9.94 10.28 5.85
CA ALA A 63 -10.34 9.18 6.72
C ALA A 63 -10.40 9.57 8.21
N GLY A 64 -10.11 10.83 8.55
CA GLY A 64 -10.17 11.32 9.93
C GLY A 64 -8.81 11.39 10.65
N HIS A 65 -7.70 11.16 9.94
CA HIS A 65 -6.35 11.13 10.52
C HIS A 65 -5.40 12.17 9.88
N PRO A 66 -5.69 13.48 9.99
CA PRO A 66 -4.81 14.53 9.44
C PRO A 66 -3.44 14.60 10.12
N GLU A 67 -3.32 14.03 11.33
CA GLU A 67 -2.10 13.94 12.14
C GLU A 67 -1.14 12.81 11.70
N ALA A 68 -1.53 11.96 10.73
CA ALA A 68 -0.73 10.83 10.29
C ALA A 68 0.71 11.23 9.95
N VAL A 69 1.68 10.58 10.57
CA VAL A 69 3.11 10.88 10.45
C VAL A 69 3.66 10.30 9.15
N PRO A 70 4.26 11.11 8.25
CA PRO A 70 4.87 10.62 7.03
C PRO A 70 6.09 9.74 7.33
N ASP A 71 6.14 8.56 6.71
CA ASP A 71 7.29 7.65 6.76
C ASP A 71 7.76 7.37 5.31
N PRO A 72 9.01 7.69 4.95
CA PRO A 72 9.53 7.51 3.59
C PRO A 72 9.57 6.04 3.15
N ASP A 73 9.64 5.09 4.08
CA ASP A 73 9.60 3.67 3.76
C ASP A 73 8.20 3.16 3.36
N LEU A 74 7.16 4.01 3.45
CA LEU A 74 5.79 3.68 3.05
C LEU A 74 5.45 4.07 1.60
N VAL A 75 6.39 4.59 0.81
CA VAL A 75 6.16 4.87 -0.61
C VAL A 75 5.83 3.59 -1.38
N GLU A 76 5.16 3.74 -2.52
CA GLU A 76 4.88 2.61 -3.42
C GLU A 76 6.19 2.03 -3.99
N TRP A 77 6.12 0.87 -4.59
CA TRP A 77 7.21 0.27 -5.36
C TRP A 77 7.65 1.24 -6.45
N ASP A 78 8.94 1.53 -6.53
CA ASP A 78 9.51 2.29 -7.64
C ASP A 78 9.54 1.43 -8.90
N TYR A 79 8.68 1.74 -9.86
CA TYR A 79 8.58 0.96 -11.10
C TYR A 79 9.63 1.35 -12.16
N GLY A 80 10.49 2.32 -11.88
CA GLY A 80 11.56 2.74 -12.78
C GLY A 80 11.04 3.10 -14.18
N GLY A 81 11.55 2.44 -15.20
CA GLY A 81 11.16 2.69 -16.60
C GLY A 81 9.73 2.26 -16.97
N TYR A 82 9.02 1.56 -16.06
CA TYR A 82 7.62 1.19 -16.27
C TYR A 82 6.62 2.14 -15.60
N GLU A 83 7.11 3.21 -14.97
CA GLU A 83 6.27 4.25 -14.38
C GLU A 83 5.31 4.85 -15.42
N GLY A 84 4.01 4.92 -15.10
CA GLY A 84 2.97 5.44 -16.00
C GLY A 84 2.51 4.48 -17.10
N LEU A 85 3.13 3.33 -17.28
CA LEU A 85 2.71 2.31 -18.23
C LEU A 85 1.69 1.35 -17.62
N THR A 86 0.85 0.75 -18.46
CA THR A 86 -0.04 -0.34 -18.06
C THR A 86 0.64 -1.70 -18.29
N THR A 87 0.24 -2.74 -17.56
CA THR A 87 0.75 -4.11 -17.81
C THR A 87 0.57 -4.55 -19.26
N PRO A 88 -0.60 -4.36 -19.93
CA PRO A 88 -0.72 -4.66 -21.36
C PRO A 88 0.25 -3.87 -22.24
N GLY A 89 0.46 -2.57 -21.96
CA GLY A 89 1.42 -1.75 -22.72
C GLY A 89 2.86 -2.20 -22.56
N ILE A 90 3.26 -2.66 -21.37
CA ILE A 90 4.58 -3.24 -21.13
C ILE A 90 4.75 -4.55 -21.92
N ILE A 91 3.76 -5.44 -21.87
CA ILE A 91 3.78 -6.72 -22.60
C ILE A 91 3.87 -6.47 -24.10
N GLU A 92 3.10 -5.50 -24.64
CA GLU A 92 3.17 -5.11 -26.06
C GLU A 92 4.57 -4.60 -26.44
N ALA A 93 5.15 -3.73 -25.64
CA ALA A 93 6.48 -3.18 -25.88
C ALA A 93 7.60 -4.23 -25.82
N LEU A 94 7.46 -5.22 -24.92
CA LEU A 94 8.44 -6.31 -24.75
C LEU A 94 8.26 -7.44 -25.78
N GLY A 95 7.05 -7.64 -26.29
CA GLY A 95 6.72 -8.76 -27.20
C GLY A 95 6.60 -10.12 -26.49
N HIS A 96 6.56 -10.15 -25.16
CA HIS A 96 6.40 -11.37 -24.35
C HIS A 96 5.65 -11.08 -23.03
N PRO A 97 5.08 -12.11 -22.36
CA PRO A 97 4.45 -11.95 -21.05
C PRO A 97 5.41 -11.31 -20.03
N TRP A 98 4.87 -10.46 -19.19
CA TRP A 98 5.60 -9.78 -18.11
C TRP A 98 4.74 -9.67 -16.87
N SER A 99 5.38 -9.79 -15.70
CA SER A 99 4.80 -9.54 -14.39
C SER A 99 5.82 -8.85 -13.50
N VAL A 100 5.41 -7.76 -12.83
CA VAL A 100 6.29 -7.07 -11.86
C VAL A 100 6.82 -8.00 -10.77
N TRP A 101 6.09 -9.06 -10.45
CA TRP A 101 6.43 -10.01 -9.39
C TRP A 101 7.58 -10.97 -9.75
N THR A 102 7.69 -11.35 -11.00
CA THR A 102 8.67 -12.32 -11.52
C THR A 102 9.77 -11.70 -12.36
N ASP A 103 9.41 -10.73 -13.17
CA ASP A 103 10.34 -10.12 -14.15
C ASP A 103 10.92 -8.79 -13.61
N GLY A 104 10.28 -8.22 -12.56
CA GLY A 104 10.76 -7.00 -11.93
C GLY A 104 10.57 -5.76 -12.80
N VAL A 105 11.39 -4.74 -12.53
CA VAL A 105 11.35 -3.44 -13.20
C VAL A 105 12.70 -3.12 -13.84
N ILE A 106 12.70 -2.22 -14.83
CA ILE A 106 13.91 -1.72 -15.49
C ILE A 106 14.29 -0.34 -14.97
N HIS A 107 15.55 0.03 -15.16
CA HIS A 107 16.02 1.37 -14.87
C HIS A 107 15.24 2.41 -15.68
N GLY A 108 14.72 3.43 -15.01
CA GLY A 108 13.99 4.53 -15.60
C GLY A 108 14.86 5.78 -15.79
N GLU A 109 14.33 6.73 -16.52
CA GLU A 109 14.99 8.03 -16.73
C GLU A 109 15.11 8.83 -15.42
N ASN A 110 14.09 8.78 -14.58
CA ASN A 110 14.00 9.58 -13.36
C ASN A 110 14.35 8.79 -12.08
N THR A 111 14.14 7.48 -12.09
CA THR A 111 14.37 6.60 -10.94
C THR A 111 14.95 5.26 -11.38
N PRO A 112 15.79 4.62 -10.55
CA PRO A 112 16.41 3.35 -10.93
C PRO A 112 15.44 2.17 -10.95
N GLY A 113 14.27 2.27 -10.33
CA GLY A 113 13.42 1.15 -10.02
C GLY A 113 13.91 0.36 -8.80
N GLU A 114 13.00 -0.32 -8.12
CA GLU A 114 13.31 -1.16 -6.97
C GLU A 114 13.16 -2.64 -7.30
N THR A 115 13.98 -3.48 -6.67
CA THR A 115 13.71 -4.92 -6.61
C THR A 115 12.64 -5.22 -5.57
N VAL A 116 11.90 -6.32 -5.74
CA VAL A 116 10.93 -6.77 -4.73
C VAL A 116 11.57 -6.95 -3.34
N ASP A 117 12.83 -7.36 -3.28
CA ASP A 117 13.56 -7.51 -2.01
C ASP A 117 13.91 -6.16 -1.37
N ALA A 118 14.11 -5.10 -2.14
CA ALA A 118 14.27 -3.76 -1.60
C ALA A 118 12.96 -3.30 -0.93
N VAL A 119 11.81 -3.50 -1.59
CA VAL A 119 10.49 -3.19 -1.01
C VAL A 119 10.23 -4.04 0.25
N ARG A 120 10.57 -5.33 0.25
CA ARG A 120 10.47 -6.20 1.44
C ARG A 120 11.29 -5.69 2.61
N ARG A 121 12.53 -5.23 2.35
CA ARG A 121 13.38 -4.66 3.41
C ARG A 121 12.76 -3.40 4.02
N ARG A 122 12.19 -2.50 3.20
CA ARG A 122 11.47 -1.31 3.70
C ARG A 122 10.27 -1.72 4.55
N ALA A 123 9.48 -2.67 4.10
CA ALA A 123 8.33 -3.19 4.84
C ALA A 123 8.76 -3.81 6.19
N ALA A 124 9.82 -4.62 6.21
CA ALA A 124 10.35 -5.19 7.45
C ALA A 124 10.86 -4.10 8.42
N ALA A 125 11.49 -3.04 7.89
CA ALA A 125 11.95 -1.91 8.70
C ALA A 125 10.77 -1.17 9.36
N VAL A 126 9.67 -0.94 8.62
CA VAL A 126 8.44 -0.34 9.20
C VAL A 126 7.85 -1.25 10.27
N ILE A 127 7.72 -2.56 10.02
CA ILE A 127 7.21 -3.52 11.00
C ILE A 127 8.04 -3.45 12.29
N GLY A 128 9.37 -3.44 12.17
CA GLY A 128 10.27 -3.31 13.33
C GLY A 128 10.09 -2.00 14.09
N ARG A 129 9.85 -0.88 13.40
CA ARG A 129 9.64 0.44 14.04
C ARG A 129 8.32 0.51 14.82
N VAL A 130 7.28 -0.15 14.35
CA VAL A 130 5.96 -0.14 15.00
C VAL A 130 5.79 -1.25 16.05
N ALA A 131 6.68 -2.24 16.07
CA ALA A 131 6.62 -3.36 17.02
C ALA A 131 6.45 -2.91 18.49
N PRO A 132 7.17 -1.88 19.00
CA PRO A 132 6.99 -1.45 20.39
C PRO A 132 5.58 -0.90 20.71
N VAL A 133 4.83 -0.40 19.70
CA VAL A 133 3.43 0.03 19.85
C VAL A 133 2.54 -1.21 19.97
N LEU A 134 2.74 -2.18 19.08
CA LEU A 134 1.98 -3.44 19.08
C LEU A 134 2.23 -4.26 20.35
N ASP A 135 3.47 -4.26 20.86
CA ASP A 135 3.86 -4.97 22.10
C ASP A 135 3.16 -4.41 23.35
N ARG A 136 2.70 -3.13 23.30
CA ARG A 136 1.88 -2.55 24.37
C ARG A 136 0.39 -2.89 24.22
N GLY A 137 0.01 -3.65 23.20
CA GLY A 137 -1.38 -4.00 22.90
C GLY A 137 -2.15 -2.87 22.18
N GLU A 138 -1.44 -1.86 21.69
CA GLU A 138 -2.03 -0.76 20.93
C GLU A 138 -2.01 -1.06 19.45
N ASP A 139 -3.05 -0.64 18.70
CA ASP A 139 -3.07 -0.78 17.25
C ASP A 139 -2.26 0.31 16.53
N VAL A 140 -1.77 -0.03 15.35
CA VAL A 140 -1.10 0.89 14.43
C VAL A 140 -1.92 0.98 13.15
N LEU A 141 -2.10 2.22 12.63
CA LEU A 141 -2.77 2.51 11.37
C LEU A 141 -1.75 2.99 10.33
N ILE A 142 -1.80 2.41 9.11
CA ILE A 142 -0.86 2.72 8.03
C ILE A 142 -1.63 3.03 6.74
N PHE A 143 -1.40 4.22 6.18
CA PHE A 143 -1.92 4.62 4.86
C PHE A 143 -0.79 4.53 3.82
N ALA A 144 -0.97 3.67 2.82
CA ALA A 144 0.04 3.44 1.78
C ALA A 144 -0.58 3.00 0.44
N HIS A 145 0.08 2.09 -0.27
CA HIS A 145 -0.18 1.79 -1.68
C HIS A 145 -0.40 0.28 -1.92
N ALA A 146 -0.87 -0.06 -3.11
CA ALA A 146 -1.32 -1.41 -3.42
C ALA A 146 -0.21 -2.46 -3.33
N HIS A 147 0.83 -2.36 -4.17
CA HIS A 147 1.87 -3.38 -4.19
C HIS A 147 2.70 -3.37 -2.90
N TYR A 148 2.98 -2.18 -2.37
CA TYR A 148 3.67 -2.05 -1.09
C TYR A 148 2.93 -2.78 0.04
N LEU A 149 1.62 -2.52 0.24
CA LEU A 149 0.84 -3.14 1.32
C LEU A 149 0.66 -4.65 1.14
N ARG A 150 0.59 -5.13 -0.10
CA ARG A 150 0.57 -6.57 -0.42
C ARG A 150 1.89 -7.24 -0.02
N ILE A 151 3.03 -6.58 -0.34
CA ILE A 151 4.36 -7.02 0.08
C ILE A 151 4.48 -6.95 1.61
N PHE A 152 4.03 -5.85 2.22
CA PHE A 152 4.02 -5.67 3.67
C PHE A 152 3.30 -6.82 4.39
N ALA A 153 2.09 -7.17 3.92
CA ALA A 153 1.34 -8.30 4.45
C ALA A 153 2.10 -9.63 4.26
N SER A 154 2.76 -9.83 3.12
CA SER A 154 3.55 -11.04 2.86
C SER A 154 4.79 -11.16 3.78
N VAL A 155 5.41 -10.02 4.13
CA VAL A 155 6.51 -9.94 5.10
C VAL A 155 5.99 -10.26 6.51
N TRP A 156 4.85 -9.67 6.91
CA TRP A 156 4.19 -9.97 8.17
C TRP A 156 3.91 -11.45 8.34
N LEU A 157 3.38 -12.11 7.32
CA LEU A 157 3.03 -13.52 7.29
C LEU A 157 4.24 -14.45 7.15
N ALA A 158 5.45 -13.94 6.90
CA ALA A 158 6.61 -14.71 6.46
C ALA A 158 6.35 -15.60 5.22
N LEU A 159 5.48 -15.14 4.30
CA LEU A 159 5.06 -15.83 3.08
C LEU A 159 5.33 -14.97 1.85
N PRO A 160 6.58 -14.92 1.33
CA PRO A 160 6.97 -14.02 0.24
C PRO A 160 6.09 -14.09 -1.02
N VAL A 161 5.61 -15.28 -1.37
CA VAL A 161 4.77 -15.52 -2.55
C VAL A 161 3.32 -15.05 -2.38
N ALA A 162 2.87 -14.75 -1.16
CA ALA A 162 1.48 -14.33 -0.91
C ALA A 162 1.17 -12.97 -1.55
N ALA A 163 2.17 -12.09 -1.71
CA ALA A 163 1.95 -10.73 -2.19
C ALA A 163 1.21 -10.67 -3.54
N GLU A 164 1.56 -11.51 -4.50
CA GLU A 164 0.89 -11.54 -5.81
C GLU A 164 -0.54 -12.09 -5.76
N ARG A 165 -0.89 -12.80 -4.69
CA ARG A 165 -2.22 -13.43 -4.52
C ARG A 165 -3.20 -12.56 -3.73
N LEU A 166 -2.73 -11.48 -3.12
CA LEU A 166 -3.52 -10.58 -2.29
C LEU A 166 -4.02 -9.40 -3.13
N TYR A 167 -5.24 -9.47 -3.67
CA TYR A 167 -5.84 -8.29 -4.32
C TYR A 167 -6.16 -7.21 -3.28
N LEU A 168 -5.88 -5.93 -3.61
CA LEU A 168 -6.16 -4.80 -2.74
C LEU A 168 -6.70 -3.61 -3.57
N GLY A 169 -7.97 -3.28 -3.41
CA GLY A 169 -8.67 -2.18 -4.08
C GLY A 169 -8.31 -0.80 -3.51
N THR A 170 -8.59 0.27 -4.25
CA THR A 170 -8.43 1.66 -3.76
C THR A 170 -9.40 1.97 -2.63
N GLY A 171 -8.93 2.64 -1.57
CA GLY A 171 -9.72 2.94 -0.37
C GLY A 171 -10.03 1.73 0.51
N ALA A 172 -9.49 0.55 0.20
CA ALA A 172 -9.74 -0.64 1.00
C ALA A 172 -8.95 -0.63 2.31
N VAL A 173 -9.58 -1.16 3.36
CA VAL A 173 -9.04 -1.36 4.70
C VAL A 173 -8.72 -2.85 4.87
N SER A 174 -7.61 -3.16 5.51
CA SER A 174 -7.21 -4.53 5.86
C SER A 174 -6.66 -4.56 7.28
N ALA A 175 -6.70 -5.71 7.93
CA ALA A 175 -6.18 -5.89 9.29
C ALA A 175 -5.27 -7.11 9.37
N LEU A 176 -4.10 -6.91 9.96
CA LEU A 176 -3.12 -7.94 10.29
C LEU A 176 -3.05 -8.10 11.80
N GLY A 177 -2.93 -9.32 12.28
CA GLY A 177 -2.88 -9.63 13.70
C GLY A 177 -2.14 -10.90 14.00
N HIS A 178 -2.37 -11.45 15.19
CA HIS A 178 -1.84 -12.74 15.61
C HIS A 178 -2.96 -13.64 16.10
N GLU A 179 -2.86 -14.92 15.79
CA GLU A 179 -3.67 -15.98 16.39
C GLU A 179 -2.71 -16.95 17.10
N HIS A 180 -2.84 -17.07 18.41
CA HIS A 180 -1.92 -17.87 19.23
C HIS A 180 -0.43 -17.61 18.96
N GLY A 181 -0.07 -16.33 18.74
CA GLY A 181 1.30 -15.91 18.44
C GLY A 181 1.72 -16.07 16.96
N THR A 182 0.88 -16.66 16.12
CA THR A 182 1.13 -16.80 14.68
C THR A 182 0.63 -15.57 13.93
N PRO A 183 1.43 -14.91 13.09
CA PRO A 183 0.97 -13.80 12.25
C PRO A 183 -0.12 -14.25 11.28
N VAL A 184 -1.24 -13.52 11.25
CA VAL A 184 -2.40 -13.81 10.40
C VAL A 184 -2.94 -12.57 9.71
N VAL A 185 -3.71 -12.78 8.64
CA VAL A 185 -4.63 -11.79 8.09
C VAL A 185 -5.96 -11.92 8.81
N VAL A 186 -6.40 -10.88 9.50
CA VAL A 186 -7.68 -10.85 10.20
C VAL A 186 -8.80 -10.41 9.25
N GLU A 187 -8.52 -9.36 8.47
CA GLU A 187 -9.42 -8.82 7.45
C GLU A 187 -8.60 -8.42 6.23
N TRP A 188 -9.16 -8.59 5.02
CA TRP A 188 -8.48 -8.18 3.80
C TRP A 188 -9.42 -7.54 2.80
N ASN A 189 -9.03 -6.38 2.27
CA ASN A 189 -9.71 -5.68 1.18
C ASN A 189 -11.16 -5.31 1.52
N VAL A 190 -11.42 -4.85 2.74
CA VAL A 190 -12.74 -4.40 3.17
C VAL A 190 -13.00 -3.00 2.65
N VAL A 191 -14.16 -2.79 2.04
CA VAL A 191 -14.67 -1.48 1.61
C VAL A 191 -16.04 -1.26 2.25
N ALA A 192 -16.39 0.00 2.53
CA ALA A 192 -17.70 0.30 3.04
C ALA A 192 -18.80 -0.11 2.03
N PRO A 193 -19.97 -0.54 2.48
CA PRO A 193 -21.11 -0.78 1.61
C PRO A 193 -21.45 0.47 0.81
N ARG A 194 -21.86 0.27 -0.46
CA ARG A 194 -22.33 1.36 -1.34
C ARG A 194 -23.68 1.87 -0.90
#